data_f15529d70398a0684c1c2c7131a74c70
#
_entry.id   f15529d70398a0684c1c2c7131a74c70
#
_cell.length_a   1.000
_cell.length_b   1.000
_cell.length_c   1.000
_cell.angle_alpha   90.00
_cell.angle_beta   90.00
_cell.angle_gamma   90.00
#
_symmetry.space_group_name_H-M   'P 1'
#
loop_
_entity.id
_entity.type
_entity.pdbx_description
1 polymer ?
#
loop_
_entity_poly.entity_id
_entity_poly.type
_entity_poly.pdbx_seq_one_letter_code
_entity_poly.pdbx_strand_id
1 'polypeptide(L)'
;MAMYPLSILEDNTQIMYSHLKEENGIKTMDIHFERPTENGFDSIRCKLPTYEWIIWEGKYTDEELEIFEHMVRDGAHVFYELAEIGGVDFANAV
;
A
#
# COMPACT_ATOMS: atom_id res chain seq x y z
N MET A 1 -0.16 -13.56 -1.16
CA MET A 1 -0.80 -12.58 -0.27
C MET A 1 -1.80 -11.75 -1.07
N ALA A 2 -3.02 -11.67 -0.58
CA ALA A 2 -4.03 -10.86 -1.25
C ALA A 2 -3.78 -9.37 -0.99
N MET A 3 -3.91 -8.58 -2.03
CA MET A 3 -3.86 -7.13 -1.97
C MET A 3 -5.20 -6.56 -2.40
N TYR A 4 -5.63 -5.51 -1.73
CA TYR A 4 -6.89 -4.85 -2.03
C TYR A 4 -6.62 -3.50 -2.69
N PRO A 5 -7.29 -3.19 -3.80
CA PRO A 5 -7.08 -1.90 -4.45
C PRO A 5 -7.71 -0.77 -3.63
N LEU A 6 -7.06 0.37 -3.61
CA LEU A 6 -7.58 1.58 -3.00
C LEU A 6 -7.79 2.68 -4.04
N SER A 7 -6.77 2.95 -4.85
CA SER A 7 -6.80 4.10 -5.75
C SER A 7 -5.81 3.92 -6.90
N ILE A 8 -6.00 4.72 -7.93
CA ILE A 8 -5.07 4.83 -9.07
C ILE A 8 -4.76 6.30 -9.23
N LEU A 9 -3.48 6.64 -9.25
CA LEU A 9 -3.01 8.01 -9.42
C LEU A 9 -2.95 8.38 -10.91
N GLU A 10 -2.71 9.66 -11.21
CA GLU A 10 -2.70 10.16 -12.59
C GLU A 10 -1.65 9.48 -13.48
N ASP A 11 -0.53 9.07 -12.92
CA ASP A 11 0.53 8.35 -13.63
C ASP A 11 0.31 6.85 -13.70
N ASN A 12 -0.90 6.39 -13.40
CA ASN A 12 -1.30 4.99 -13.32
C ASN A 12 -0.67 4.20 -12.17
N THR A 13 -0.07 4.87 -11.20
CA THR A 13 0.38 4.19 -9.98
C THR A 13 -0.84 3.68 -9.22
N GLN A 14 -0.89 2.38 -9.00
CA GLN A 14 -1.94 1.76 -8.20
C GLN A 14 -1.51 1.71 -6.74
N ILE A 15 -2.44 2.07 -5.87
CA ILE A 15 -2.24 1.98 -4.42
C ILE A 15 -3.09 0.82 -3.92
N MET A 16 -2.44 -0.13 -3.26
CA MET A 16 -3.09 -1.32 -2.73
C MET A 16 -2.65 -1.54 -1.28
N TYR A 17 -3.41 -2.31 -0.55
CA TYR A 17 -3.07 -2.65 0.84
C TYR A 17 -3.31 -4.11 1.12
N SER A 18 -2.57 -4.65 2.09
CA SER A 18 -2.66 -6.06 2.48
C SER A 18 -3.67 -6.27 3.59
N HIS A 19 -3.90 -7.54 3.94
CA HIS A 19 -4.58 -7.90 5.17
C HIS A 19 -3.79 -7.41 6.38
N LEU A 20 -4.50 -7.23 7.49
CA LEU A 20 -3.83 -7.06 8.78
C LEU A 20 -3.16 -8.36 9.18
N LYS A 21 -1.95 -8.24 9.69
CA LYS A 21 -1.20 -9.33 10.28
C LYS A 21 -0.89 -8.95 11.73
N GLU A 22 -0.64 -9.93 12.54
CA GLU A 22 -0.21 -9.68 13.90
C GLU A 22 1.21 -10.22 14.08
N GLU A 23 2.12 -9.32 14.44
CA GLU A 23 3.51 -9.65 14.71
C GLU A 23 3.85 -9.17 16.13
N ASN A 24 4.15 -10.08 17.04
CA ASN A 24 4.49 -9.74 18.42
C ASN A 24 3.43 -8.86 19.11
N GLY A 25 2.16 -9.12 18.85
CA GLY A 25 1.07 -8.36 19.43
C GLY A 25 0.76 -7.04 18.73
N ILE A 26 1.49 -6.72 17.66
CA ILE A 26 1.30 -5.49 16.92
C ILE A 26 0.62 -5.81 15.58
N LYS A 27 -0.44 -5.07 15.26
CA LYS A 27 -1.10 -5.21 13.97
C LYS A 27 -0.29 -4.49 12.90
N THR A 28 0.12 -5.23 11.87
CA THR A 28 0.92 -4.71 10.77
C THR A 28 0.19 -4.90 9.45
N MET A 29 0.54 -4.09 8.47
CA MET A 29 0.04 -4.23 7.11
C MET A 29 1.01 -3.57 6.14
N ASP A 30 0.88 -3.92 4.87
CA ASP A 30 1.70 -3.35 3.81
C ASP A 30 0.85 -2.49 2.89
N ILE A 31 1.37 -1.34 2.53
CA ILE A 31 0.81 -0.48 1.49
C ILE A 31 1.70 -0.62 0.26
N HIS A 32 1.13 -1.03 -0.84
CA HIS A 32 1.85 -1.33 -2.06
C HIS A 32 1.56 -0.29 -3.14
N PHE A 33 2.63 0.22 -3.75
CA PHE A 33 2.53 1.15 -4.88
C PHE A 33 3.14 0.46 -6.09
N GLU A 34 2.39 0.41 -7.18
CA GLU A 34 2.83 -0.23 -8.40
C GLU A 34 2.51 0.64 -9.60
N ARG A 35 3.51 0.90 -10.42
CA ARG A 35 3.38 1.74 -11.61
C ARG A 35 3.82 0.95 -12.84
N PRO A 36 2.97 0.83 -13.89
CA PRO A 36 3.37 0.16 -15.11
C PRO A 36 4.44 0.97 -15.86
N THR A 37 5.40 0.25 -16.42
CA THR A 37 6.45 0.82 -17.25
C THR A 37 6.49 0.05 -18.58
N GLU A 38 7.32 0.49 -19.52
CA GLU A 38 7.44 -0.19 -20.81
C GLU A 38 7.91 -1.64 -20.67
N ASN A 39 8.72 -1.91 -19.65
CA ASN A 39 9.35 -3.22 -19.46
C ASN A 39 8.85 -3.99 -18.25
N GLY A 40 7.77 -3.53 -17.62
CA GLY A 40 7.25 -4.17 -16.43
C GLY A 40 6.62 -3.18 -15.46
N PHE A 41 7.08 -3.19 -14.22
CA PHE A 41 6.49 -2.36 -13.18
C PHE A 41 7.57 -1.78 -12.27
N ASP A 42 7.34 -0.57 -11.79
CA ASP A 42 8.01 -0.05 -10.61
C ASP A 42 7.16 -0.45 -9.41
N SER A 43 7.74 -1.14 -8.44
CA SER A 43 6.99 -1.65 -7.28
C SER A 43 7.72 -1.33 -5.98
N ILE A 44 7.02 -0.70 -5.06
CA ILE A 44 7.53 -0.42 -3.73
C ILE A 44 6.46 -0.75 -2.70
N ARG A 45 6.87 -0.96 -1.48
CA ARG A 45 5.98 -1.30 -0.39
C ARG A 45 6.39 -0.58 0.89
N CYS A 46 5.42 -0.04 1.60
CA CYS A 46 5.60 0.58 2.90
C CYS A 46 4.93 -0.29 3.96
N LYS A 47 5.66 -0.66 4.98
CA LYS A 47 5.11 -1.45 6.08
C LYS A 47 4.62 -0.54 7.20
N LEU A 48 3.40 -0.75 7.66
CA LEU A 48 2.85 -0.06 8.83
C LEU A 48 2.92 -0.97 10.06
N PRO A 49 3.14 -0.47 11.25
CA PRO A 49 3.27 0.96 11.61
C PRO A 49 4.69 1.50 11.60
N THR A 50 5.67 0.73 11.12
CA THR A 50 7.09 1.13 11.16
C THR A 50 7.46 2.14 10.09
N TYR A 51 6.70 2.23 9.01
CA TYR A 51 7.00 3.02 7.82
C TYR A 51 8.30 2.61 7.13
N GLU A 52 8.66 1.33 7.25
CA GLU A 52 9.79 0.79 6.51
C GLU A 52 9.43 0.62 5.04
N TRP A 53 10.32 1.06 4.17
CA TRP A 53 10.15 0.93 2.73
C TRP A 53 10.95 -0.25 2.20
N ILE A 54 10.30 -1.04 1.34
CA ILE A 54 10.93 -2.12 0.59
C ILE A 54 10.76 -1.79 -0.88
N ILE A 55 11.87 -1.63 -1.58
CA ILE A 55 11.87 -1.32 -3.00
C ILE A 55 12.31 -2.57 -3.74
N TRP A 56 11.40 -3.17 -4.49
CA TRP A 56 11.74 -4.37 -5.26
C TRP A 56 12.29 -4.05 -6.61
N GLU A 57 11.55 -3.24 -7.32
CA GLU A 57 11.94 -2.79 -8.64
C GLU A 57 11.47 -1.38 -8.76
N GLY A 58 12.30 -0.55 -9.36
CA GLY A 58 11.75 0.71 -9.68
C GLY A 58 12.71 1.86 -9.66
N LYS A 59 12.22 2.88 -10.30
CA LYS A 59 12.91 4.14 -10.47
C LYS A 59 12.12 5.27 -9.84
N TYR A 60 11.48 4.97 -8.71
CA TYR A 60 10.83 6.03 -7.95
C TYR A 60 11.90 6.97 -7.40
N THR A 61 11.66 8.25 -7.55
CA THR A 61 12.58 9.27 -7.02
C THR A 61 12.36 9.46 -5.52
N ASP A 62 13.35 10.06 -4.85
CA ASP A 62 13.21 10.39 -3.43
C ASP A 62 12.03 11.31 -3.19
N GLU A 63 11.75 12.22 -4.12
CA GLU A 63 10.60 13.12 -4.04
C GLU A 63 9.27 12.36 -4.10
N GLU A 64 9.19 11.37 -4.98
CA GLU A 64 8.01 10.51 -5.07
C GLU A 64 7.82 9.71 -3.78
N LEU A 65 8.90 9.18 -3.22
CA LEU A 65 8.84 8.45 -1.95
C LEU A 65 8.36 9.33 -0.80
N GLU A 66 8.79 10.58 -0.75
CA GLU A 66 8.30 11.53 0.25
C GLU A 66 6.80 11.77 0.12
N ILE A 67 6.33 11.94 -1.11
CA ILE A 67 4.90 12.14 -1.37
C ILE A 67 4.11 10.91 -0.91
N PHE A 68 4.58 9.72 -1.26
CA PHE A 68 3.91 8.48 -0.85
C PHE A 68 3.92 8.30 0.67
N GLU A 69 5.04 8.64 1.33
CA GLU A 69 5.09 8.53 2.78
C GLU A 69 4.10 9.49 3.45
N HIS A 70 3.96 10.71 2.95
CA HIS A 70 2.94 11.64 3.43
C HIS A 70 1.54 11.07 3.25
N MET A 71 1.26 10.50 2.08
CA MET A 71 -0.04 9.89 1.82
C MET A 71 -0.32 8.75 2.80
N VAL A 72 0.66 7.90 3.05
CA VAL A 72 0.51 6.78 3.98
C VAL A 72 0.31 7.28 5.41
N ARG A 73 1.09 8.26 5.85
CA ARG A 73 0.96 8.80 7.19
C ARG A 73 -0.39 9.48 7.42
N ASP A 74 -0.82 10.28 6.46
CA ASP A 74 -2.11 10.98 6.56
C ASP A 74 -3.29 10.01 6.52
N GLY A 75 -3.15 8.93 5.76
CA GLY A 75 -4.21 7.95 5.58
C GLY A 75 -4.10 6.69 6.43
N ALA A 76 -3.10 6.59 7.30
CA ALA A 76 -2.83 5.36 8.04
C ALA A 76 -4.06 4.81 8.77
N HIS A 77 -4.83 5.67 9.43
CA HIS A 77 -6.03 5.23 10.14
C HIS A 77 -7.08 4.65 9.18
N VAL A 78 -7.20 5.21 7.98
CA VAL A 78 -8.12 4.70 6.97
C VAL A 78 -7.66 3.34 6.47
N PHE A 79 -6.36 3.16 6.23
CA PHE A 79 -5.82 1.87 5.82
C PHE A 79 -6.11 0.79 6.87
N TYR A 80 -5.91 1.10 8.15
CA TYR A 80 -6.21 0.16 9.22
C TYR A 80 -7.71 -0.17 9.28
N GLU A 81 -8.56 0.82 9.16
CA GLU A 81 -10.01 0.59 9.15
C GLU A 81 -10.44 -0.30 8.00
N LEU A 82 -9.92 -0.03 6.79
CA LEU A 82 -10.24 -0.84 5.62
C LEU A 82 -9.72 -2.27 5.78
N ALA A 83 -8.52 -2.43 6.31
CA ALA A 83 -7.94 -3.75 6.52
C ALA A 83 -8.68 -4.54 7.60
N GLU A 84 -9.20 -3.89 8.62
CA GLU A 84 -9.99 -4.54 9.68
C GLU A 84 -11.29 -5.15 9.16
N ILE A 85 -11.92 -4.52 8.18
CA ILE A 85 -13.14 -5.07 7.57
C ILE A 85 -12.84 -6.06 6.45
N GLY A 86 -11.57 -6.45 6.28
CA GLY A 86 -11.17 -7.42 5.27
C GLY A 86 -11.01 -6.86 3.88
N GLY A 87 -10.80 -5.54 3.78
CA GLY A 87 -10.70 -4.85 2.51
C GLY A 87 -12.06 -4.49 1.93
N VAL A 88 -12.06 -3.67 0.90
CA VAL A 88 -13.29 -3.31 0.19
C VAL A 88 -13.53 -4.38 -0.87
N ASP A 89 -14.12 -5.47 -0.45
CA ASP A 89 -14.47 -6.57 -1.32
C ASP A 89 -16.00 -6.69 -1.33
N PHE A 90 -16.60 -6.26 -2.42
CA PHE A 90 -18.04 -6.27 -2.54
C PHE A 90 -18.62 -7.68 -2.51
N ALA A 91 -17.83 -8.68 -2.83
CA ALA A 91 -18.29 -10.07 -2.73
C ALA A 91 -18.51 -10.49 -1.28
N ASN A 92 -17.79 -9.88 -0.34
CA ASN A 92 -17.90 -10.14 1.09
C ASN A 92 -18.80 -9.15 1.82
N ALA A 93 -19.22 -8.11 1.16
CA ALA A 93 -20.06 -7.06 1.74
C ALA A 93 -21.54 -7.39 1.73
N VAL A 94 -21.87 -8.57 1.32
CA VAL A 94 -23.26 -9.02 1.17
C VAL A 94 -23.80 -9.54 2.49
#